data_c2ad530d2d1a5b9f1e14aeb5ffbb4bef
#
_entry.id   c2ad530d2d1a5b9f1e14aeb5ffbb4bef
#
_cell.length_a   1.000
_cell.length_b   1.000
_cell.length_c   1.000
_cell.angle_alpha   90.00
_cell.angle_beta   90.00
_cell.angle_gamma   90.00
#
_symmetry.space_group_name_H-M   'P 1'
#
loop_
_entity.id
_entity.type
_entity.pdbx_description
1 polymer ?
#
loop_
_entity_poly.entity_id
_entity_poly.type
_entity_poly.pdbx_seq_one_letter_code
_entity_poly.pdbx_strand_id
1 'polypeptide(L)'
;MKRKITHYAGCKALVVGLGDTGASCVRWLIEHDAQVCATDTRDEPPHAQRIREAFPEATLRLGCFDQGDFAWADLIVVSPGVALATPELQWALKVGKDVVGDVELFARALQNTSAYVIAITGSNGKSTVTSLVGHLCAAVGLETVVAGNIGLPVLDALDNQDTLGRCPDVWVLELSSFQLETTSSLKPDAATVLNISQDHMDRYAGLEDYAAAKAKVFAGEGVQVLNRDDPAVVAMAIPGRTQWTFGILPSPAGGGAGGEGTTPKAPKSVNQPEPPLPGPLPAREGEMGSGQFGLTTRKDRLWLCEGEEALLPVDKLPIAGLHNAANALAALALCRGIDLPYEGLIPALRTFQGLPHRVQRVAEVAGRTFYDDSKGTNVGATAAALLGFTVPVVLIAGGDGKGQDFSPLKDAVKNARAVVQIGRDGPLVEQAISGACPVHRAESMEEAVNLAFRLSHPGDAVLLSPACASWDMFRNYAHRAEVFIAAVKQLEVGGVS
;
A
#
# COMPACT_ATOMS: atom_id res chain seq x y z
N MET A 1 15.27 2.07 -30.22
CA MET A 1 15.81 2.13 -28.84
C MET A 1 15.49 3.51 -28.29
N LYS A 2 14.71 3.61 -27.19
CA LYS A 2 14.48 4.89 -26.51
C LYS A 2 15.81 5.34 -25.90
N ARG A 3 16.21 6.60 -26.13
CA ARG A 3 17.43 7.17 -25.53
C ARG A 3 17.14 7.49 -24.07
N LYS A 4 17.76 6.80 -23.13
CA LYS A 4 17.70 7.12 -21.70
C LYS A 4 18.71 8.23 -21.39
N ILE A 5 18.27 9.30 -20.76
CA ILE A 5 19.10 10.40 -20.29
C ILE A 5 19.60 10.06 -18.89
N THR A 6 20.91 9.97 -18.72
CA THR A 6 21.59 9.68 -17.44
C THR A 6 22.55 10.79 -17.02
N HIS A 7 22.73 11.80 -17.86
CA HIS A 7 23.53 12.99 -17.59
C HIS A 7 22.63 14.22 -17.79
N TYR A 8 22.45 15.02 -16.77
CA TYR A 8 21.41 16.06 -16.71
C TYR A 8 21.94 17.45 -17.01
N ALA A 9 23.25 17.72 -16.89
CA ALA A 9 23.84 19.02 -17.15
C ALA A 9 23.51 19.52 -18.58
N GLY A 10 22.83 20.66 -18.66
CA GLY A 10 22.34 21.25 -19.90
C GLY A 10 21.14 20.54 -20.55
N CYS A 11 20.62 19.45 -19.97
CA CYS A 11 19.41 18.77 -20.43
C CYS A 11 18.18 19.66 -20.26
N LYS A 12 17.34 19.73 -21.28
CA LYS A 12 16.04 20.41 -21.22
C LYS A 12 15.01 19.48 -20.57
N ALA A 13 14.70 19.73 -19.30
CA ALA A 13 13.79 18.91 -18.51
C ALA A 13 12.44 19.61 -18.31
N LEU A 14 11.33 18.94 -18.67
CA LEU A 14 9.99 19.36 -18.38
C LEU A 14 9.44 18.55 -17.21
N VAL A 15 9.12 19.22 -16.08
CA VAL A 15 8.43 18.58 -14.94
C VAL A 15 6.92 18.84 -15.09
N VAL A 16 6.13 17.76 -15.12
CA VAL A 16 4.68 17.81 -15.33
C VAL A 16 3.94 17.47 -14.03
N GLY A 17 3.25 18.48 -13.46
CA GLY A 17 2.57 18.41 -12.18
C GLY A 17 3.45 18.88 -11.01
N LEU A 18 2.96 19.88 -10.25
CA LEU A 18 3.66 20.57 -9.15
C LEU A 18 3.04 20.26 -7.77
N GLY A 19 2.83 18.95 -7.48
CA GLY A 19 2.67 18.45 -6.13
C GLY A 19 4.04 18.27 -5.45
N ASP A 20 4.08 17.57 -4.28
CA ASP A 20 5.31 17.32 -3.52
C ASP A 20 6.39 16.65 -4.38
N THR A 21 6.03 15.59 -5.12
CA THR A 21 6.93 14.88 -6.03
C THR A 21 7.48 15.80 -7.13
N GLY A 22 6.60 16.62 -7.75
CA GLY A 22 7.04 17.53 -8.82
C GLY A 22 8.00 18.59 -8.32
N ALA A 23 7.75 19.15 -7.14
CA ALA A 23 8.65 20.12 -6.50
C ALA A 23 10.01 19.51 -6.16
N SER A 24 10.02 18.27 -5.68
CA SER A 24 11.24 17.48 -5.44
C SER A 24 12.03 17.27 -6.76
N CYS A 25 11.34 16.90 -7.84
CA CYS A 25 11.97 16.74 -9.17
C CYS A 25 12.56 18.04 -9.71
N VAL A 26 11.86 19.19 -9.57
CA VAL A 26 12.37 20.50 -9.99
C VAL A 26 13.67 20.81 -9.28
N ARG A 27 13.69 20.70 -7.94
CA ARG A 27 14.90 20.93 -7.14
C ARG A 27 16.04 20.03 -7.58
N TRP A 28 15.83 18.73 -7.59
CA TRP A 28 16.84 17.75 -7.92
C TRP A 28 17.46 17.96 -9.32
N LEU A 29 16.63 18.26 -10.32
CA LEU A 29 17.10 18.50 -11.68
C LEU A 29 17.93 19.80 -11.79
N ILE A 30 17.57 20.86 -11.07
CA ILE A 30 18.34 22.10 -11.02
C ILE A 30 19.71 21.87 -10.36
N GLU A 31 19.73 21.16 -9.22
CA GLU A 31 20.97 20.78 -8.53
C GLU A 31 21.90 19.90 -9.38
N HIS A 32 21.35 19.27 -10.44
CA HIS A 32 22.10 18.52 -11.44
C HIS A 32 22.31 19.27 -12.77
N ASP A 33 22.26 20.63 -12.73
CA ASP A 33 22.54 21.54 -13.85
C ASP A 33 21.62 21.37 -15.07
N ALA A 34 20.38 20.86 -14.89
CA ALA A 34 19.39 20.80 -15.97
C ALA A 34 18.73 22.17 -16.21
N GLN A 35 18.30 22.43 -17.44
CA GLN A 35 17.40 23.55 -17.77
C GLN A 35 15.97 23.11 -17.51
N VAL A 36 15.36 23.63 -16.44
CA VAL A 36 14.05 23.16 -15.98
C VAL A 36 12.92 24.08 -16.40
N CYS A 37 11.92 23.49 -17.07
CA CYS A 37 10.57 24.03 -17.20
C CYS A 37 9.63 23.16 -16.39
N ALA A 38 8.68 23.76 -15.64
CA ALA A 38 7.69 23.01 -14.89
C ALA A 38 6.28 23.51 -15.25
N THR A 39 5.36 22.56 -15.45
CA THR A 39 3.99 22.85 -15.90
C THR A 39 2.94 22.16 -15.02
N ASP A 40 1.81 22.84 -14.80
CA ASP A 40 0.64 22.31 -14.09
C ASP A 40 -0.64 22.88 -14.69
N THR A 41 -1.72 22.10 -14.70
CA THR A 41 -3.03 22.57 -15.19
C THR A 41 -3.74 23.50 -14.22
N ARG A 42 -3.30 23.59 -12.99
CA ARG A 42 -3.80 24.54 -11.99
C ARG A 42 -3.07 25.88 -12.14
N ASP A 43 -3.81 26.98 -11.94
CA ASP A 43 -3.23 28.33 -11.93
C ASP A 43 -2.31 28.55 -10.72
N GLU A 44 -2.66 27.95 -9.57
CA GLU A 44 -1.91 28.03 -8.32
C GLU A 44 -1.68 26.63 -7.71
N PRO A 45 -0.77 25.82 -8.25
CA PRO A 45 -0.41 24.56 -7.64
C PRO A 45 0.34 24.77 -6.30
N PRO A 46 0.29 23.82 -5.35
CA PRO A 46 0.74 24.00 -3.96
C PRO A 46 2.17 24.54 -3.79
N HIS A 47 3.07 24.23 -4.73
CA HIS A 47 4.49 24.58 -4.62
C HIS A 47 4.96 25.66 -5.58
N ALA A 48 4.07 26.25 -6.39
CA ALA A 48 4.44 27.23 -7.43
C ALA A 48 5.19 28.44 -6.85
N GLN A 49 4.69 29.02 -5.75
CA GLN A 49 5.32 30.19 -5.12
C GLN A 49 6.70 29.82 -4.57
N ARG A 50 6.82 28.72 -3.83
CA ARG A 50 8.09 28.25 -3.28
C ARG A 50 9.13 28.00 -4.37
N ILE A 51 8.72 27.41 -5.50
CA ILE A 51 9.62 27.16 -6.63
C ILE A 51 10.10 28.48 -7.24
N ARG A 52 9.22 29.49 -7.45
CA ARG A 52 9.62 30.80 -7.97
C ARG A 52 10.64 31.51 -7.08
N GLU A 53 10.47 31.38 -5.76
CA GLU A 53 11.36 32.02 -4.78
C GLU A 53 12.70 31.31 -4.66
N ALA A 54 12.70 29.97 -4.61
CA ALA A 54 13.91 29.18 -4.38
C ALA A 54 14.72 28.91 -5.66
N PHE A 55 14.05 28.85 -6.82
CA PHE A 55 14.64 28.48 -8.12
C PHE A 55 14.20 29.44 -9.23
N PRO A 56 14.63 30.72 -9.20
CA PRO A 56 14.21 31.75 -10.17
C PRO A 56 14.62 31.43 -11.62
N GLU A 57 15.58 30.52 -11.82
CA GLU A 57 16.00 29.99 -13.12
C GLU A 57 15.01 29.01 -13.73
N ALA A 58 14.12 28.43 -12.94
CA ALA A 58 13.08 27.52 -13.43
C ALA A 58 11.96 28.30 -14.14
N THR A 59 11.61 27.88 -15.36
CA THR A 59 10.43 28.43 -16.04
C THR A 59 9.16 27.74 -15.56
N LEU A 60 8.16 28.51 -15.09
CA LEU A 60 6.84 27.97 -14.72
C LEU A 60 5.78 28.30 -15.78
N ARG A 61 5.03 27.27 -16.22
CA ARG A 61 3.91 27.32 -17.15
C ARG A 61 2.66 26.75 -16.45
N LEU A 62 1.74 27.61 -16.03
CA LEU A 62 0.59 27.24 -15.20
C LEU A 62 -0.74 27.48 -15.93
N GLY A 63 -1.79 26.77 -15.53
CA GLY A 63 -3.16 26.88 -16.04
C GLY A 63 -3.50 25.86 -17.13
N CYS A 64 -2.58 25.51 -18.01
CA CYS A 64 -2.78 24.48 -19.03
C CYS A 64 -1.44 23.86 -19.46
N PHE A 65 -1.50 22.69 -20.08
CA PHE A 65 -0.36 22.11 -20.76
C PHE A 65 -0.23 22.69 -22.18
N ASP A 66 0.99 23.04 -22.58
CA ASP A 66 1.32 23.51 -23.93
C ASP A 66 2.17 22.48 -24.67
N GLN A 67 1.74 22.06 -25.85
CA GLN A 67 2.45 21.09 -26.70
C GLN A 67 3.89 21.52 -27.02
N GLY A 68 4.17 22.83 -27.08
CA GLY A 68 5.48 23.40 -27.32
C GLY A 68 6.48 23.08 -26.20
N ASP A 69 6.02 23.07 -24.93
CA ASP A 69 6.86 22.71 -23.78
C ASP A 69 7.29 21.23 -23.84
N PHE A 70 6.35 20.35 -24.23
CA PHE A 70 6.66 18.92 -24.45
C PHE A 70 7.59 18.69 -25.64
N ALA A 71 7.46 19.48 -26.70
CA ALA A 71 8.35 19.42 -27.85
C ALA A 71 9.77 19.93 -27.53
N TRP A 72 9.88 21.01 -26.71
CA TRP A 72 11.13 21.60 -26.27
C TRP A 72 11.98 20.65 -25.41
N ALA A 73 11.34 19.83 -24.55
CA ALA A 73 12.01 19.00 -23.58
C ALA A 73 12.74 17.82 -24.23
N ASP A 74 13.93 17.50 -23.72
CA ASP A 74 14.66 16.25 -23.97
C ASP A 74 14.19 15.14 -23.02
N LEU A 75 13.91 15.52 -21.75
CA LEU A 75 13.43 14.69 -20.65
C LEU A 75 12.10 15.23 -20.14
N ILE A 76 11.13 14.36 -19.95
CA ILE A 76 9.82 14.71 -19.37
C ILE A 76 9.66 13.92 -18.10
N VAL A 77 9.54 14.62 -16.95
CA VAL A 77 9.37 14.02 -15.63
C VAL A 77 7.93 14.21 -15.16
N VAL A 78 7.19 13.13 -15.02
CA VAL A 78 5.75 13.14 -14.73
C VAL A 78 5.50 12.82 -13.27
N SER A 79 4.82 13.73 -12.57
CA SER A 79 4.32 13.46 -11.22
C SER A 79 3.23 12.37 -11.24
N PRO A 80 3.16 11.48 -10.23
CA PRO A 80 2.22 10.35 -10.20
C PRO A 80 0.74 10.76 -10.33
N GLY A 81 0.39 12.00 -9.91
CA GLY A 81 -0.96 12.56 -10.04
C GLY A 81 -1.41 12.84 -11.47
N VAL A 82 -0.47 12.97 -12.43
CA VAL A 82 -0.80 13.24 -13.84
C VAL A 82 -0.94 11.93 -14.60
N ALA A 83 -2.08 11.75 -15.29
CA ALA A 83 -2.34 10.53 -16.05
C ALA A 83 -1.47 10.46 -17.30
N LEU A 84 -0.83 9.31 -17.57
CA LEU A 84 -0.10 9.10 -18.82
C LEU A 84 -1.02 9.16 -20.05
N ALA A 85 -2.35 8.99 -19.88
CA ALA A 85 -3.36 9.17 -20.93
C ALA A 85 -3.55 10.62 -21.39
N THR A 86 -2.94 11.60 -20.71
CA THR A 86 -2.91 13.02 -21.11
C THR A 86 -2.41 13.15 -22.56
N PRO A 87 -3.10 13.89 -23.46
CA PRO A 87 -2.78 13.92 -24.89
C PRO A 87 -1.33 14.30 -25.20
N GLU A 88 -0.77 15.28 -24.50
CA GLU A 88 0.59 15.77 -24.67
C GLU A 88 1.62 14.70 -24.27
N LEU A 89 1.36 13.93 -23.19
CA LEU A 89 2.19 12.81 -22.76
C LEU A 89 2.11 11.64 -23.76
N GLN A 90 0.93 11.35 -24.28
CA GLN A 90 0.74 10.33 -25.33
C GLN A 90 1.51 10.70 -26.59
N TRP A 91 1.47 11.98 -27.01
CA TRP A 91 2.29 12.45 -28.11
C TRP A 91 3.79 12.28 -27.82
N ALA A 92 4.24 12.72 -26.64
CA ALA A 92 5.65 12.61 -26.24
C ALA A 92 6.14 11.15 -26.29
N LEU A 93 5.36 10.21 -25.76
CA LEU A 93 5.63 8.78 -25.82
C LEU A 93 5.71 8.26 -27.25
N LYS A 94 4.76 8.70 -28.11
CA LYS A 94 4.68 8.30 -29.53
C LYS A 94 5.90 8.78 -30.35
N VAL A 95 6.41 9.99 -30.07
CA VAL A 95 7.59 10.52 -30.76
C VAL A 95 8.91 10.07 -30.12
N GLY A 96 8.84 9.23 -29.06
CA GLY A 96 10.01 8.60 -28.46
C GLY A 96 10.77 9.47 -27.45
N LYS A 97 10.14 10.52 -26.87
CA LYS A 97 10.74 11.28 -25.76
C LYS A 97 11.00 10.37 -24.57
N ASP A 98 11.99 10.73 -23.75
CA ASP A 98 12.25 10.06 -22.47
C ASP A 98 11.26 10.58 -21.43
N VAL A 99 10.19 9.79 -21.17
CA VAL A 99 9.12 10.12 -20.22
C VAL A 99 9.28 9.23 -19.01
N VAL A 100 9.51 9.82 -17.83
CA VAL A 100 9.88 9.13 -16.60
C VAL A 100 9.17 9.71 -15.39
N GLY A 101 9.27 9.04 -14.23
CA GLY A 101 8.88 9.56 -12.92
C GLY A 101 10.08 9.78 -12.01
N ASP A 102 9.80 10.24 -10.78
CA ASP A 102 10.78 10.44 -9.71
C ASP A 102 11.57 9.15 -9.39
N VAL A 103 10.86 8.02 -9.31
CA VAL A 103 11.46 6.71 -9.02
C VAL A 103 12.40 6.25 -10.13
N GLU A 104 12.14 6.60 -11.39
CA GLU A 104 13.07 6.31 -12.48
C GLU A 104 14.35 7.16 -12.38
N LEU A 105 14.24 8.45 -12.03
CA LEU A 105 15.39 9.32 -11.79
C LEU A 105 16.24 8.77 -10.64
N PHE A 106 15.61 8.42 -9.54
CA PHE A 106 16.24 7.76 -8.40
C PHE A 106 16.95 6.47 -8.81
N ALA A 107 16.28 5.59 -9.57
CA ALA A 107 16.85 4.33 -10.03
C ALA A 107 18.08 4.54 -10.93
N ARG A 108 18.09 5.61 -11.74
CA ARG A 108 19.25 5.98 -12.58
C ARG A 108 20.41 6.48 -11.73
N ALA A 109 20.12 7.22 -10.64
CA ALA A 109 21.16 7.71 -9.71
C ALA A 109 21.81 6.55 -8.93
N LEU A 110 21.04 5.52 -8.55
CA LEU A 110 21.54 4.38 -7.79
C LEU A 110 22.35 3.34 -8.59
N GLN A 111 22.47 3.46 -9.90
CA GLN A 111 23.09 2.40 -10.77
C GLN A 111 24.50 1.96 -10.36
N ASN A 112 25.22 2.76 -9.58
CA ASN A 112 26.61 2.49 -9.17
C ASN A 112 26.76 2.34 -7.65
N THR A 113 25.67 2.15 -6.91
CA THR A 113 25.70 1.94 -5.46
C THR A 113 25.60 0.45 -5.12
N SER A 114 26.13 0.05 -3.97
CA SER A 114 26.01 -1.31 -3.43
C SER A 114 24.84 -1.45 -2.44
N ALA A 115 24.02 -0.42 -2.28
CA ALA A 115 22.88 -0.45 -1.40
C ALA A 115 21.82 -1.43 -1.88
N TYR A 116 21.26 -2.22 -0.99
CA TYR A 116 20.10 -3.05 -1.28
C TYR A 116 18.86 -2.18 -1.53
N VAL A 117 18.00 -2.64 -2.42
CA VAL A 117 16.70 -2.02 -2.69
C VAL A 117 15.59 -3.03 -2.44
N ILE A 118 14.74 -2.75 -1.47
CA ILE A 118 13.51 -3.51 -1.20
C ILE A 118 12.33 -2.69 -1.70
N ALA A 119 11.52 -3.23 -2.63
CA ALA A 119 10.40 -2.53 -3.23
C ALA A 119 9.06 -3.17 -2.88
N ILE A 120 8.13 -2.37 -2.36
CA ILE A 120 6.83 -2.83 -1.87
C ILE A 120 5.71 -2.08 -2.59
N THR A 121 4.80 -2.84 -3.22
CA THR A 121 3.54 -2.33 -3.75
C THR A 121 2.36 -3.24 -3.38
N GLY A 122 1.16 -2.90 -3.80
CA GLY A 122 -0.08 -3.62 -3.55
C GLY A 122 -1.26 -2.66 -3.47
N SER A 123 -2.46 -3.16 -3.39
CA SER A 123 -3.63 -2.31 -3.11
C SER A 123 -3.62 -1.87 -1.65
N ASN A 124 -3.45 -2.79 -0.71
CA ASN A 124 -3.50 -2.57 0.73
C ASN A 124 -2.22 -3.07 1.43
N GLY A 125 -1.95 -2.56 2.64
CA GLY A 125 -0.83 -3.00 3.48
C GLY A 125 0.53 -2.34 3.18
N LYS A 126 0.70 -1.67 2.05
CA LYS A 126 1.99 -1.08 1.60
C LYS A 126 2.75 -0.35 2.71
N SER A 127 2.18 0.70 3.26
CA SER A 127 2.88 1.54 4.26
C SER A 127 3.23 0.76 5.53
N THR A 128 2.36 -0.17 5.95
CA THR A 128 2.62 -1.02 7.12
C THR A 128 3.82 -1.93 6.86
N VAL A 129 3.86 -2.61 5.70
CA VAL A 129 4.97 -3.50 5.36
C VAL A 129 6.25 -2.72 5.12
N THR A 130 6.19 -1.58 4.41
CA THR A 130 7.36 -0.72 4.15
C THR A 130 7.97 -0.22 5.46
N SER A 131 7.15 0.29 6.38
CA SER A 131 7.64 0.77 7.67
C SER A 131 8.14 -0.37 8.56
N LEU A 132 7.49 -1.53 8.50
CA LEU A 132 7.94 -2.72 9.25
C LEU A 132 9.27 -3.23 8.71
N VAL A 133 9.45 -3.34 7.39
CA VAL A 133 10.74 -3.71 6.77
C VAL A 133 11.83 -2.71 7.17
N GLY A 134 11.55 -1.40 7.10
CA GLY A 134 12.48 -0.37 7.56
C GLY A 134 12.87 -0.53 9.03
N HIS A 135 11.89 -0.81 9.90
CA HIS A 135 12.14 -1.09 11.33
C HIS A 135 13.00 -2.35 11.53
N LEU A 136 12.72 -3.41 10.79
CA LEU A 136 13.48 -4.67 10.86
C LEU A 136 14.93 -4.50 10.39
N CYS A 137 15.15 -3.83 9.25
CA CYS A 137 16.50 -3.56 8.72
C CYS A 137 17.31 -2.69 9.69
N ALA A 138 16.73 -1.63 10.25
CA ALA A 138 17.39 -0.78 11.23
C ALA A 138 17.73 -1.54 12.53
N ALA A 139 16.85 -2.45 12.97
CA ALA A 139 17.07 -3.23 14.19
C ALA A 139 18.23 -4.23 14.08
N VAL A 140 18.59 -4.67 12.86
CA VAL A 140 19.79 -5.49 12.63
C VAL A 140 21.05 -4.66 12.36
N GLY A 141 20.96 -3.33 12.53
CA GLY A 141 22.12 -2.42 12.45
C GLY A 141 22.41 -1.85 11.07
N LEU A 142 21.51 -2.03 10.09
CA LEU A 142 21.67 -1.46 8.76
C LEU A 142 21.26 0.02 8.73
N GLU A 143 22.06 0.87 8.10
CA GLU A 143 21.65 2.23 7.77
C GLU A 143 20.54 2.19 6.71
N THR A 144 19.31 2.48 7.15
CA THR A 144 18.10 2.21 6.37
C THR A 144 17.33 3.48 6.06
N VAL A 145 16.97 3.67 4.80
CA VAL A 145 16.13 4.79 4.36
C VAL A 145 14.80 4.26 3.82
N VAL A 146 13.70 4.80 4.37
CA VAL A 146 12.33 4.51 3.93
C VAL A 146 11.82 5.72 3.15
N ALA A 147 11.38 5.51 1.90
CA ALA A 147 10.96 6.61 1.02
C ALA A 147 9.93 6.16 -0.04
N GLY A 148 9.48 7.09 -0.86
CA GLY A 148 8.61 6.86 -2.01
C GLY A 148 7.20 7.39 -1.83
N ASN A 149 6.19 6.50 -1.94
CA ASN A 149 4.79 6.86 -1.72
C ASN A 149 4.45 7.01 -0.21
N ILE A 150 5.45 6.94 0.65
CA ILE A 150 5.42 7.19 2.09
C ILE A 150 6.63 8.04 2.49
N GLY A 151 6.44 8.91 3.48
CA GLY A 151 7.53 9.76 3.96
C GLY A 151 7.95 10.81 2.95
N LEU A 152 9.26 10.91 2.71
CA LEU A 152 9.83 11.84 1.74
C LEU A 152 9.73 11.29 0.31
N PRO A 153 9.55 12.17 -0.70
CA PRO A 153 9.82 11.83 -2.09
C PRO A 153 11.22 11.20 -2.23
N VAL A 154 11.36 10.22 -3.12
CA VAL A 154 12.63 9.44 -3.22
C VAL A 154 13.85 10.29 -3.52
N LEU A 155 13.70 11.37 -4.32
CA LEU A 155 14.80 12.28 -4.65
C LEU A 155 15.19 13.16 -3.45
N ASP A 156 14.19 13.62 -2.65
CA ASP A 156 14.46 14.35 -1.40
C ASP A 156 15.20 13.47 -0.39
N ALA A 157 14.82 12.19 -0.31
CA ALA A 157 15.50 11.24 0.54
C ALA A 157 16.95 10.99 0.07
N LEU A 158 17.18 10.91 -1.24
CA LEU A 158 18.51 10.76 -1.83
C LEU A 158 19.39 11.96 -1.53
N ASP A 159 18.93 13.18 -1.82
CA ASP A 159 19.69 14.42 -1.55
C ASP A 159 20.03 14.59 -0.06
N ASN A 160 19.12 14.17 0.83
CA ASN A 160 19.40 14.21 2.27
C ASN A 160 20.57 13.29 2.64
N GLN A 161 20.70 12.11 2.02
CA GLN A 161 21.82 11.21 2.26
C GLN A 161 23.12 11.77 1.68
N ASP A 162 23.08 12.30 0.47
CA ASP A 162 24.23 12.92 -0.20
C ASP A 162 24.74 14.13 0.60
N THR A 163 23.84 15.00 1.07
CA THR A 163 24.16 16.15 1.93
C THR A 163 24.81 15.73 3.26
N LEU A 164 24.39 14.59 3.82
CA LEU A 164 24.96 14.04 5.05
C LEU A 164 26.26 13.25 4.80
N GLY A 165 26.64 13.04 3.53
CA GLY A 165 27.77 12.20 3.14
C GLY A 165 27.57 10.74 3.54
N ARG A 166 26.33 10.25 3.52
CA ARG A 166 25.95 8.90 3.92
C ARG A 166 25.58 8.06 2.72
N CYS A 167 25.95 6.78 2.77
CA CYS A 167 25.50 5.76 1.83
C CYS A 167 24.67 4.76 2.63
N PRO A 168 23.34 4.75 2.52
CA PRO A 168 22.53 3.77 3.23
C PRO A 168 22.83 2.36 2.74
N ASP A 169 22.74 1.38 3.67
CA ASP A 169 22.89 -0.03 3.33
C ASP A 169 21.64 -0.55 2.61
N VAL A 170 20.45 0.00 2.94
CA VAL A 170 19.16 -0.45 2.41
C VAL A 170 18.23 0.73 2.12
N TRP A 171 17.67 0.74 0.92
CA TRP A 171 16.52 1.55 0.52
C TRP A 171 15.25 0.70 0.59
N VAL A 172 14.27 1.10 1.39
CA VAL A 172 12.96 0.47 1.48
C VAL A 172 11.92 1.38 0.84
N LEU A 173 11.42 0.99 -0.33
CA LEU A 173 10.58 1.85 -1.16
C LEU A 173 9.12 1.40 -1.15
N GLU A 174 8.22 2.30 -0.72
CA GLU A 174 6.80 2.15 -1.03
C GLU A 174 6.53 2.69 -2.43
N LEU A 175 5.94 1.89 -3.31
CA LEU A 175 5.67 2.28 -4.69
C LEU A 175 4.17 2.18 -5.01
N SER A 176 3.60 3.27 -5.53
CA SER A 176 2.26 3.27 -6.12
C SER A 176 2.28 2.67 -7.53
N SER A 177 1.11 2.25 -8.03
CA SER A 177 0.97 1.84 -9.43
C SER A 177 1.35 2.96 -10.39
N PHE A 178 1.04 4.21 -10.05
CA PHE A 178 1.33 5.40 -10.86
C PHE A 178 2.84 5.66 -11.00
N GLN A 179 3.61 5.49 -9.92
CA GLN A 179 5.08 5.59 -9.97
C GLN A 179 5.67 4.45 -10.82
N LEU A 180 5.13 3.24 -10.69
CA LEU A 180 5.60 2.08 -11.46
C LEU A 180 5.28 2.20 -12.96
N GLU A 181 4.25 2.96 -13.38
CA GLU A 181 3.97 3.22 -14.79
C GLU A 181 5.16 3.84 -15.53
N THR A 182 5.88 4.73 -14.86
CA THR A 182 6.99 5.54 -15.40
C THR A 182 8.38 5.06 -14.96
N THR A 183 8.46 3.88 -14.31
CA THR A 183 9.69 3.27 -13.81
C THR A 183 10.09 2.08 -14.68
N SER A 184 11.36 2.00 -15.05
CA SER A 184 11.90 0.92 -15.90
C SER A 184 13.32 0.47 -15.55
N SER A 185 14.10 1.28 -14.81
CA SER A 185 15.47 0.99 -14.45
C SER A 185 15.65 0.45 -13.05
N LEU A 186 14.63 0.58 -12.20
CA LEU A 186 14.67 0.04 -10.83
C LEU A 186 14.79 -1.48 -10.89
N LYS A 187 15.77 -2.03 -10.16
CA LYS A 187 16.02 -3.47 -10.05
C LYS A 187 16.13 -3.82 -8.57
N PRO A 188 15.02 -4.04 -7.89
CA PRO A 188 15.04 -4.38 -6.48
C PRO A 188 15.71 -5.72 -6.22
N ASP A 189 16.45 -5.84 -5.10
CA ASP A 189 17.02 -7.11 -4.62
C ASP A 189 15.94 -8.03 -4.05
N ALA A 190 14.90 -7.45 -3.43
CA ALA A 190 13.68 -8.13 -3.05
C ALA A 190 12.46 -7.25 -3.34
N ALA A 191 11.39 -7.81 -3.88
CA ALA A 191 10.17 -7.07 -4.18
C ALA A 191 8.90 -7.86 -3.90
N THR A 192 7.81 -7.15 -3.61
CA THR A 192 6.49 -7.74 -3.42
C THR A 192 5.36 -6.93 -4.01
N VAL A 193 4.34 -7.63 -4.50
CA VAL A 193 2.96 -7.13 -4.63
C VAL A 193 2.15 -7.80 -3.52
N LEU A 194 1.70 -7.02 -2.54
CA LEU A 194 1.03 -7.57 -1.35
C LEU A 194 -0.34 -8.17 -1.65
N ASN A 195 -1.10 -7.51 -2.49
CA ASN A 195 -2.44 -7.93 -2.91
C ASN A 195 -2.94 -7.04 -4.05
N ILE A 196 -3.97 -7.52 -4.76
CA ILE A 196 -4.67 -6.79 -5.81
C ILE A 196 -6.17 -6.75 -5.48
N SER A 197 -6.72 -5.56 -5.28
CA SER A 197 -8.15 -5.31 -5.13
C SER A 197 -8.51 -4.02 -5.86
N GLN A 198 -9.78 -3.83 -6.20
CA GLN A 198 -10.23 -2.64 -6.90
C GLN A 198 -9.83 -1.36 -6.15
N ASP A 199 -9.04 -0.53 -6.81
CA ASP A 199 -8.67 0.81 -6.40
C ASP A 199 -8.23 1.57 -7.65
N HIS A 200 -8.50 2.88 -7.70
CA HIS A 200 -8.14 3.72 -8.85
C HIS A 200 -8.73 3.26 -10.20
N MET A 201 -9.96 2.71 -10.20
CA MET A 201 -10.64 2.28 -11.43
C MET A 201 -11.08 3.45 -12.34
N ASP A 202 -10.96 4.66 -11.86
CA ASP A 202 -11.05 5.89 -12.63
C ASP A 202 -9.84 6.11 -13.56
N ARG A 203 -8.72 5.43 -13.30
CA ARG A 203 -7.46 5.58 -14.03
C ARG A 203 -7.07 4.37 -14.88
N TYR A 204 -7.56 3.19 -14.55
CA TYR A 204 -7.25 1.93 -15.24
C TYR A 204 -8.47 1.40 -15.99
N ALA A 205 -8.26 0.78 -17.14
CA ALA A 205 -9.35 0.16 -17.91
C ALA A 205 -9.96 -1.06 -17.17
N GLY A 206 -9.22 -1.64 -16.23
CA GLY A 206 -9.67 -2.75 -15.40
C GLY A 206 -8.62 -3.21 -14.39
N LEU A 207 -8.99 -4.24 -13.64
CA LEU A 207 -8.13 -4.81 -12.60
C LEU A 207 -6.84 -5.41 -13.17
N GLU A 208 -6.88 -5.94 -14.39
CA GLU A 208 -5.73 -6.52 -15.09
C GLU A 208 -4.68 -5.45 -15.42
N ASP A 209 -5.09 -4.28 -15.93
CA ASP A 209 -4.18 -3.16 -16.21
C ASP A 209 -3.53 -2.63 -14.93
N TYR A 210 -4.32 -2.54 -13.85
CA TYR A 210 -3.82 -2.14 -12.55
C TYR A 210 -2.80 -3.15 -11.99
N ALA A 211 -3.08 -4.45 -12.12
CA ALA A 211 -2.17 -5.52 -11.74
C ALA A 211 -0.88 -5.49 -12.58
N ALA A 212 -1.00 -5.30 -13.89
CA ALA A 212 0.15 -5.18 -14.81
C ALA A 212 1.05 -3.98 -14.47
N ALA A 213 0.47 -2.83 -14.08
CA ALA A 213 1.23 -1.67 -13.62
C ALA A 213 2.04 -2.01 -12.36
N LYS A 214 1.45 -2.71 -11.38
CA LYS A 214 2.13 -3.13 -10.15
C LYS A 214 3.18 -4.21 -10.38
N ALA A 215 2.95 -5.14 -11.29
CA ALA A 215 3.90 -6.22 -11.61
C ALA A 215 5.26 -5.70 -12.09
N LYS A 216 5.35 -4.44 -12.56
CA LYS A 216 6.62 -3.80 -12.92
C LYS A 216 7.60 -3.69 -11.74
N VAL A 217 7.12 -3.78 -10.48
CA VAL A 217 7.98 -3.81 -9.29
C VAL A 217 8.96 -4.98 -9.34
N PHE A 218 8.62 -6.04 -10.05
CA PHE A 218 9.45 -7.23 -10.21
C PHE A 218 10.50 -7.13 -11.34
N ALA A 219 10.88 -5.95 -11.78
CA ALA A 219 11.98 -5.79 -12.75
C ALA A 219 13.32 -6.24 -12.15
N GLY A 220 14.24 -6.71 -13.01
CA GLY A 220 15.57 -7.22 -12.58
C GLY A 220 15.55 -8.70 -12.19
N GLU A 221 16.50 -9.14 -11.35
CA GLU A 221 16.73 -10.55 -11.00
C GLU A 221 16.58 -10.85 -9.49
N GLY A 222 16.23 -9.89 -8.68
CA GLY A 222 16.08 -10.07 -7.23
C GLY A 222 14.93 -10.99 -6.82
N VAL A 223 14.78 -11.28 -5.56
CA VAL A 223 13.77 -12.21 -5.02
C VAL A 223 12.36 -11.69 -5.24
N GLN A 224 11.49 -12.51 -5.86
CA GLN A 224 10.05 -12.28 -5.91
C GLN A 224 9.38 -12.82 -4.65
N VAL A 225 8.78 -11.93 -3.85
CA VAL A 225 7.96 -12.31 -2.70
C VAL A 225 6.49 -12.23 -3.09
N LEU A 226 5.81 -13.37 -3.20
CA LEU A 226 4.45 -13.49 -3.74
C LEU A 226 3.44 -13.85 -2.64
N ASN A 227 2.32 -13.16 -2.61
CA ASN A 227 1.18 -13.54 -1.79
C ASN A 227 0.46 -14.74 -2.42
N ARG A 228 0.58 -15.95 -1.82
CA ARG A 228 -0.06 -17.17 -2.34
C ARG A 228 -1.58 -17.20 -2.15
N ASP A 229 -2.11 -16.33 -1.28
CA ASP A 229 -3.55 -16.23 -1.02
C ASP A 229 -4.26 -15.32 -2.05
N ASP A 230 -3.50 -14.64 -2.93
CA ASP A 230 -4.02 -13.75 -3.97
C ASP A 230 -3.67 -14.30 -5.36
N PRO A 231 -4.67 -14.84 -6.09
CA PRO A 231 -4.44 -15.42 -7.43
C PRO A 231 -3.86 -14.42 -8.44
N ALA A 232 -4.21 -13.13 -8.35
CA ALA A 232 -3.67 -12.11 -9.25
C ALA A 232 -2.17 -11.89 -8.99
N VAL A 233 -1.73 -12.00 -7.72
CA VAL A 233 -0.30 -11.91 -7.37
C VAL A 233 0.45 -13.18 -7.78
N VAL A 234 -0.14 -14.36 -7.57
CA VAL A 234 0.45 -15.64 -8.00
C VAL A 234 0.68 -15.66 -9.52
N ALA A 235 -0.26 -15.10 -10.29
CA ALA A 235 -0.12 -15.00 -11.75
C ALA A 235 1.04 -14.11 -12.22
N MET A 236 1.64 -13.29 -11.33
CA MET A 236 2.83 -12.47 -11.62
C MET A 236 4.15 -13.23 -11.47
N ALA A 237 4.12 -14.52 -11.12
CA ALA A 237 5.31 -15.35 -10.96
C ALA A 237 6.12 -15.41 -12.26
N ILE A 238 7.42 -15.11 -12.18
CA ILE A 238 8.34 -15.15 -13.33
C ILE A 238 9.07 -16.50 -13.32
N PRO A 239 8.91 -17.36 -14.33
CA PRO A 239 9.58 -18.65 -14.39
C PRO A 239 11.10 -18.53 -14.32
N GLY A 240 11.74 -19.42 -13.55
CA GLY A 240 13.20 -19.46 -13.39
C GLY A 240 13.78 -18.45 -12.42
N ARG A 241 12.98 -17.56 -11.86
CA ARG A 241 13.39 -16.59 -10.85
C ARG A 241 13.25 -17.14 -9.43
N THR A 242 14.08 -16.70 -8.49
CA THR A 242 13.92 -17.02 -7.07
C THR A 242 12.59 -16.45 -6.57
N GLN A 243 11.72 -17.35 -6.10
CA GLN A 243 10.37 -17.02 -5.64
C GLN A 243 10.20 -17.49 -4.21
N TRP A 244 9.76 -16.58 -3.37
CA TRP A 244 9.33 -16.85 -2.02
C TRP A 244 7.86 -16.51 -1.89
N THR A 245 7.16 -17.19 -0.99
CA THR A 245 5.73 -16.98 -0.84
C THR A 245 5.37 -16.67 0.60
N PHE A 246 4.34 -15.86 0.79
CA PHE A 246 3.70 -15.67 2.08
C PHE A 246 2.18 -15.82 1.94
N GLY A 247 1.51 -16.16 3.04
CA GLY A 247 0.07 -16.28 3.10
C GLY A 247 -0.40 -16.82 4.45
N ILE A 248 -1.68 -16.63 4.75
CA ILE A 248 -2.32 -17.06 6.00
C ILE A 248 -3.21 -18.30 5.84
N LEU A 249 -3.58 -18.62 4.58
CA LEU A 249 -4.31 -19.84 4.27
C LEU A 249 -3.34 -21.05 4.32
N PRO A 250 -3.82 -22.26 4.65
CA PRO A 250 -3.02 -23.48 4.60
C PRO A 250 -2.37 -23.64 3.23
N SER A 251 -1.09 -23.97 3.20
CA SER A 251 -0.39 -24.27 1.93
C SER A 251 -1.01 -25.52 1.30
N PRO A 252 -1.30 -25.57 -0.01
CA PRO A 252 -1.86 -26.74 -0.67
C PRO A 252 -0.90 -27.96 -0.75
N ALA A 253 0.34 -27.83 -0.29
CA ALA A 253 1.35 -28.90 -0.30
C ALA A 253 1.64 -29.41 1.11
N GLY A 254 0.88 -30.42 1.55
CA GLY A 254 1.09 -31.15 2.79
C GLY A 254 0.14 -32.33 2.85
N GLY A 255 0.19 -33.22 1.85
CA GLY A 255 -0.50 -34.51 1.87
C GLY A 255 0.13 -35.44 2.92
N GLY A 256 -0.21 -35.28 4.20
CA GLY A 256 -0.07 -36.27 5.25
C GLY A 256 -1.39 -37.00 5.42
N ALA A 257 -1.38 -38.32 5.13
CA ALA A 257 -2.55 -39.20 5.18
C ALA A 257 -3.20 -39.26 6.56
N GLY A 258 -4.54 -39.21 6.60
CA GLY A 258 -5.34 -39.75 7.68
C GLY A 258 -6.38 -38.79 8.27
N GLY A 259 -7.62 -38.90 7.80
CA GLY A 259 -8.77 -38.29 8.47
C GLY A 259 -9.98 -38.15 7.52
N GLU A 260 -10.80 -39.23 7.48
CA GLU A 260 -12.10 -39.19 6.82
C GLU A 260 -13.02 -38.13 7.51
N GLY A 261 -13.49 -37.16 6.74
CA GLY A 261 -14.46 -36.16 7.20
C GLY A 261 -15.31 -35.67 6.03
N THR A 262 -16.56 -36.06 6.06
CA THR A 262 -17.69 -35.87 5.14
C THR A 262 -17.76 -34.47 4.49
N THR A 263 -17.81 -34.46 3.16
CA THR A 263 -18.10 -33.30 2.29
C THR A 263 -19.59 -32.94 2.30
N PRO A 264 -19.97 -31.64 2.39
CA PRO A 264 -21.29 -31.21 2.00
C PRO A 264 -21.34 -31.00 0.47
N LYS A 265 -22.37 -31.57 -0.16
CA LYS A 265 -22.65 -31.42 -1.60
C LYS A 265 -22.98 -29.97 -1.96
N ALA A 266 -22.28 -29.45 -2.96
CA ALA A 266 -22.64 -28.19 -3.63
C ALA A 266 -23.78 -28.40 -4.65
N PRO A 267 -24.64 -27.38 -4.89
CA PRO A 267 -25.67 -27.44 -5.93
C PRO A 267 -25.07 -27.22 -7.32
N LYS A 268 -25.59 -27.97 -8.29
CA LYS A 268 -25.22 -27.87 -9.71
C LYS A 268 -25.76 -26.58 -10.33
N SER A 269 -24.92 -25.81 -11.02
CA SER A 269 -25.36 -24.89 -12.07
C SER A 269 -24.30 -24.72 -13.17
N VAL A 270 -24.72 -25.08 -14.36
CA VAL A 270 -24.49 -24.58 -15.71
C VAL A 270 -23.07 -24.19 -16.16
N ASN A 271 -22.61 -24.95 -17.15
CA ASN A 271 -21.41 -24.88 -17.98
C ASN A 271 -21.01 -23.46 -18.48
N GLN A 272 -19.85 -22.99 -18.08
CA GLN A 272 -18.88 -22.33 -18.94
C GLN A 272 -17.51 -22.95 -18.66
N PRO A 273 -16.61 -23.14 -19.64
CA PRO A 273 -15.28 -23.69 -19.38
C PRO A 273 -14.44 -22.64 -18.67
N GLU A 274 -14.05 -22.93 -17.41
CA GLU A 274 -13.04 -22.17 -16.69
C GLU A 274 -11.68 -22.31 -17.43
N PRO A 275 -10.90 -21.21 -17.53
CA PRO A 275 -9.52 -21.31 -17.96
C PRO A 275 -8.75 -22.20 -16.99
N PRO A 276 -7.78 -23.01 -17.45
CA PRO A 276 -7.02 -23.90 -16.60
C PRO A 276 -6.27 -23.06 -15.54
N LEU A 277 -6.47 -23.40 -14.26
CA LEU A 277 -5.71 -22.84 -13.15
C LEU A 277 -4.21 -23.03 -13.43
N PRO A 278 -3.35 -22.02 -13.20
CA PRO A 278 -1.91 -22.20 -13.27
C PRO A 278 -1.53 -23.34 -12.31
N GLY A 279 -0.77 -24.29 -12.82
CA GLY A 279 -0.29 -25.43 -12.02
C GLY A 279 0.53 -24.95 -10.82
N PRO A 280 0.68 -25.79 -9.77
CA PRO A 280 1.46 -25.44 -8.61
C PRO A 280 2.88 -25.05 -9.01
N LEU A 281 3.40 -23.96 -8.41
CA LEU A 281 4.78 -23.52 -8.60
C LEU A 281 5.73 -24.70 -8.36
N PRO A 282 6.69 -25.00 -9.26
CA PRO A 282 7.60 -26.10 -9.07
C PRO A 282 8.42 -25.87 -7.80
N ALA A 283 8.30 -26.79 -6.85
CA ALA A 283 9.19 -26.84 -5.69
C ALA A 283 10.64 -27.03 -6.18
N ARG A 284 11.59 -26.25 -5.67
CA ARG A 284 13.00 -26.52 -5.86
C ARG A 284 13.29 -27.93 -5.28
N GLU A 285 13.73 -28.86 -6.11
CA GLU A 285 14.24 -30.14 -5.64
C GLU A 285 15.50 -29.87 -4.82
N GLY A 286 15.45 -30.06 -3.49
CA GLY A 286 16.63 -30.12 -2.65
C GLY A 286 16.53 -29.50 -1.25
N GLU A 287 15.64 -28.54 -0.97
CA GLU A 287 15.49 -28.01 0.40
C GLU A 287 14.03 -27.85 0.78
N MET A 288 13.53 -28.71 1.66
CA MET A 288 12.18 -28.62 2.19
C MET A 288 12.02 -27.31 2.98
N GLY A 289 11.18 -26.39 2.47
CA GLY A 289 10.56 -25.34 3.27
C GLY A 289 11.17 -23.96 3.24
N SER A 290 12.37 -23.72 2.70
CA SER A 290 12.92 -22.36 2.65
C SER A 290 12.15 -21.47 1.66
N GLY A 291 11.83 -20.25 2.09
CA GLY A 291 11.10 -19.27 1.29
C GLY A 291 9.57 -19.41 1.29
N GLN A 292 8.99 -20.26 2.14
CA GLN A 292 7.54 -20.36 2.33
C GLN A 292 7.13 -19.82 3.71
N PHE A 293 6.58 -18.62 3.74
CA PHE A 293 6.16 -17.97 4.98
C PHE A 293 4.65 -18.16 5.20
N GLY A 294 4.27 -18.56 6.42
CA GLY A 294 2.89 -18.89 6.70
C GLY A 294 2.51 -18.90 8.17
N LEU A 295 1.32 -19.46 8.43
CA LEU A 295 0.83 -19.68 9.77
C LEU A 295 0.80 -21.17 10.09
N THR A 296 1.19 -21.52 11.31
CA THR A 296 1.06 -22.88 11.84
C THR A 296 0.46 -22.84 13.25
N THR A 297 -0.25 -23.90 13.65
CA THR A 297 -0.77 -24.03 15.02
C THR A 297 0.13 -24.95 15.81
N ARG A 298 0.64 -24.46 16.96
CA ARG A 298 1.39 -25.26 17.94
C ARG A 298 0.84 -25.01 19.34
N LYS A 299 0.46 -26.08 20.05
CA LYS A 299 -0.10 -26.01 21.41
C LYS A 299 -1.22 -24.98 21.53
N ASP A 300 -2.21 -25.09 20.63
CA ASP A 300 -3.40 -24.22 20.54
C ASP A 300 -3.13 -22.71 20.34
N ARG A 301 -1.92 -22.36 19.90
CA ARG A 301 -1.51 -21.00 19.53
C ARG A 301 -1.11 -20.94 18.07
N LEU A 302 -1.45 -19.83 17.43
CA LEU A 302 -1.08 -19.53 16.06
C LEU A 302 0.31 -18.89 16.03
N TRP A 303 1.17 -19.36 15.12
CA TRP A 303 2.54 -18.91 14.96
C TRP A 303 2.83 -18.47 13.53
N LEU A 304 3.64 -17.43 13.38
CA LEU A 304 4.35 -17.14 12.12
C LEU A 304 5.40 -18.24 11.92
N CYS A 305 5.55 -18.74 10.69
CA CYS A 305 6.54 -19.76 10.36
C CYS A 305 7.19 -19.53 8.98
N GLU A 306 8.39 -20.08 8.80
CA GLU A 306 9.00 -20.36 7.50
C GLU A 306 9.09 -21.87 7.33
N GLY A 307 8.42 -22.44 6.32
CA GLY A 307 8.25 -23.87 6.20
C GLY A 307 7.67 -24.49 7.49
N GLU A 308 8.40 -25.42 8.11
CA GLU A 308 8.03 -26.06 9.38
C GLU A 308 8.57 -25.32 10.62
N GLU A 309 9.45 -24.34 10.44
CA GLU A 309 10.04 -23.60 11.55
C GLU A 309 9.08 -22.54 12.09
N ALA A 310 8.71 -22.64 13.36
CA ALA A 310 7.88 -21.64 14.04
C ALA A 310 8.76 -20.52 14.57
N LEU A 311 8.47 -19.29 14.14
CA LEU A 311 9.30 -18.10 14.40
C LEU A 311 8.77 -17.27 15.59
N LEU A 312 7.49 -16.89 15.57
CA LEU A 312 6.88 -16.01 16.58
C LEU A 312 5.38 -16.33 16.73
N PRO A 313 4.86 -16.45 17.97
CA PRO A 313 3.42 -16.50 18.19
C PRO A 313 2.75 -15.22 17.70
N VAL A 314 1.63 -15.32 16.96
CA VAL A 314 0.88 -14.19 16.39
C VAL A 314 0.41 -13.23 17.48
N ASP A 315 0.02 -13.72 18.66
CA ASP A 315 -0.38 -12.92 19.83
C ASP A 315 0.76 -12.11 20.46
N LYS A 316 2.00 -12.27 19.99
CA LYS A 316 3.17 -11.47 20.37
C LYS A 316 3.48 -10.34 19.39
N LEU A 317 2.72 -10.23 18.29
CA LEU A 317 2.77 -9.06 17.43
C LEU A 317 2.02 -7.90 18.10
N PRO A 318 2.60 -6.70 18.21
CA PRO A 318 1.89 -5.54 18.77
C PRO A 318 0.75 -5.04 17.86
N ILE A 319 0.80 -5.40 16.59
CA ILE A 319 -0.21 -5.07 15.57
C ILE A 319 -1.25 -6.18 15.46
N ALA A 320 -2.51 -5.85 15.70
CA ALA A 320 -3.59 -6.82 15.77
C ALA A 320 -4.10 -7.26 14.38
N GLY A 321 -4.65 -8.48 14.33
CA GLY A 321 -5.38 -9.02 13.18
C GLY A 321 -4.56 -9.87 12.23
N LEU A 322 -5.23 -10.84 11.57
CA LEU A 322 -4.59 -11.78 10.64
C LEU A 322 -3.98 -11.09 9.41
N HIS A 323 -4.57 -9.98 8.96
CA HIS A 323 -3.98 -9.17 7.89
C HIS A 323 -2.61 -8.59 8.29
N ASN A 324 -2.41 -8.24 9.58
CA ASN A 324 -1.12 -7.80 10.09
C ASN A 324 -0.14 -8.97 10.30
N ALA A 325 -0.64 -10.17 10.58
CA ALA A 325 0.18 -11.38 10.53
C ALA A 325 0.69 -11.63 9.09
N ALA A 326 -0.16 -11.47 8.06
CA ALA A 326 0.26 -11.53 6.66
C ALA A 326 1.29 -10.42 6.32
N ASN A 327 1.09 -9.19 6.78
CA ASN A 327 2.05 -8.09 6.61
C ASN A 327 3.41 -8.43 7.26
N ALA A 328 3.41 -9.05 8.45
CA ALA A 328 4.63 -9.48 9.14
C ALA A 328 5.36 -10.60 8.39
N LEU A 329 4.62 -11.57 7.83
CA LEU A 329 5.18 -12.62 6.98
C LEU A 329 5.82 -12.05 5.70
N ALA A 330 5.14 -11.10 5.04
CA ALA A 330 5.68 -10.40 3.87
C ALA A 330 6.97 -9.64 4.21
N ALA A 331 6.98 -8.92 5.35
CA ALA A 331 8.16 -8.18 5.80
C ALA A 331 9.34 -9.11 6.12
N LEU A 332 9.09 -10.24 6.81
CA LEU A 332 10.12 -11.26 7.06
C LEU A 332 10.66 -11.83 5.75
N ALA A 333 9.78 -12.20 4.81
CA ALA A 333 10.18 -12.72 3.51
C ALA A 333 11.06 -11.73 2.73
N LEU A 334 10.73 -10.43 2.75
CA LEU A 334 11.53 -9.39 2.10
C LEU A 334 12.91 -9.24 2.75
N CYS A 335 12.98 -9.17 4.09
CA CYS A 335 14.24 -9.07 4.82
C CYS A 335 15.13 -10.31 4.61
N ARG A 336 14.53 -11.50 4.63
CA ARG A 336 15.22 -12.75 4.33
C ARG A 336 15.66 -12.82 2.86
N GLY A 337 14.92 -12.18 1.95
CA GLY A 337 15.27 -12.07 0.53
C GLY A 337 16.57 -11.32 0.24
N ILE A 338 17.07 -10.55 1.20
CA ILE A 338 18.40 -9.93 1.21
C ILE A 338 19.31 -10.54 2.30
N ASP A 339 19.06 -11.80 2.68
CA ASP A 339 19.86 -12.64 3.58
C ASP A 339 19.98 -12.14 5.03
N LEU A 340 19.03 -11.31 5.53
CA LEU A 340 19.07 -10.86 6.93
C LEU A 340 18.70 -12.02 7.90
N PRO A 341 19.45 -12.19 9.02
CA PRO A 341 19.27 -13.31 9.93
C PRO A 341 18.08 -13.09 10.89
N TYR A 342 17.44 -14.19 11.33
CA TYR A 342 16.29 -14.14 12.24
C TYR A 342 16.60 -13.60 13.63
N GLU A 343 17.83 -13.72 14.11
CA GLU A 343 18.27 -13.34 15.46
C GLU A 343 17.95 -11.88 15.78
N GLY A 344 18.04 -11.00 14.79
CA GLY A 344 17.65 -9.57 14.93
C GLY A 344 16.20 -9.30 14.54
N LEU A 345 15.68 -9.99 13.52
CA LEU A 345 14.35 -9.73 12.97
C LEU A 345 13.21 -10.10 13.93
N ILE A 346 13.29 -11.28 14.58
CA ILE A 346 12.22 -11.76 15.46
C ILE A 346 12.03 -10.90 16.72
N PRO A 347 13.09 -10.46 17.44
CA PRO A 347 12.93 -9.48 18.51
C PRO A 347 12.32 -8.16 18.05
N ALA A 348 12.73 -7.67 16.87
CA ALA A 348 12.25 -6.39 16.31
C ALA A 348 10.75 -6.44 15.97
N LEU A 349 10.22 -7.57 15.48
CA LEU A 349 8.78 -7.72 15.26
C LEU A 349 7.94 -7.44 16.50
N ARG A 350 8.47 -7.74 17.71
CA ARG A 350 7.77 -7.52 18.98
C ARG A 350 7.73 -6.05 19.43
N THR A 351 8.50 -5.20 18.77
CA THR A 351 8.61 -3.77 19.14
C THR A 351 7.93 -2.83 18.16
N PHE A 352 7.50 -3.31 17.00
CA PHE A 352 6.84 -2.51 15.97
C PHE A 352 5.40 -2.14 16.38
N GLN A 353 5.17 -0.87 16.70
CA GLN A 353 3.87 -0.39 17.22
C GLN A 353 2.80 -0.13 16.13
N GLY A 354 3.09 -0.45 14.87
CA GLY A 354 2.19 -0.12 13.75
C GLY A 354 2.30 1.34 13.30
N LEU A 355 1.38 1.74 12.45
CA LEU A 355 1.28 3.10 11.93
C LEU A 355 0.04 3.81 12.46
N PRO A 356 0.09 5.14 12.62
CA PRO A 356 -1.11 5.92 12.90
C PRO A 356 -2.23 5.66 11.89
N HIS A 357 -3.46 5.62 12.36
CA HIS A 357 -4.66 5.48 11.53
C HIS A 357 -4.78 4.15 10.75
N ARG A 358 -4.10 3.08 11.22
CA ARG A 358 -4.17 1.72 10.66
C ARG A 358 -4.51 0.70 11.75
N VAL A 359 -5.81 0.53 11.97
CA VAL A 359 -6.36 -0.29 13.07
C VAL A 359 -5.69 0.06 14.42
N GLN A 360 -5.39 1.35 14.58
CA GLN A 360 -4.73 1.87 15.77
C GLN A 360 -5.70 1.85 16.95
N ARG A 361 -5.31 1.22 18.07
CA ARG A 361 -6.08 1.31 19.31
C ARG A 361 -6.04 2.76 19.83
N VAL A 362 -7.22 3.35 20.04
CA VAL A 362 -7.40 4.74 20.50
C VAL A 362 -7.60 4.78 22.00
N ALA A 363 -8.64 4.06 22.48
CA ALA A 363 -9.05 4.10 23.89
C ALA A 363 -9.91 2.87 24.23
N GLU A 364 -10.13 2.69 25.52
CA GLU A 364 -11.13 1.76 26.05
C GLU A 364 -12.12 2.54 26.93
N VAL A 365 -13.40 2.55 26.52
CA VAL A 365 -14.46 3.30 27.23
C VAL A 365 -15.55 2.32 27.66
N ALA A 366 -15.79 2.23 28.96
CA ALA A 366 -16.79 1.34 29.56
C ALA A 366 -16.72 -0.11 29.01
N GLY A 367 -15.51 -0.66 28.90
CA GLY A 367 -15.24 -2.02 28.42
C GLY A 367 -15.35 -2.22 26.91
N ARG A 368 -15.45 -1.15 26.11
CA ARG A 368 -15.45 -1.19 24.64
C ARG A 368 -14.14 -0.62 24.14
N THR A 369 -13.48 -1.29 23.18
CA THR A 369 -12.21 -0.78 22.63
C THR A 369 -12.45 -0.08 21.29
N PHE A 370 -11.99 1.14 21.18
CA PHE A 370 -12.09 1.98 19.97
C PHE A 370 -10.82 1.87 19.13
N TYR A 371 -11.00 1.67 17.81
CA TYR A 371 -9.91 1.56 16.84
C TYR A 371 -10.09 2.57 15.70
N ASP A 372 -8.99 3.22 15.35
CA ASP A 372 -8.88 4.13 14.22
C ASP A 372 -8.17 3.45 13.04
N ASP A 373 -8.93 3.25 11.97
CA ASP A 373 -8.47 2.79 10.66
C ASP A 373 -8.88 3.79 9.57
N SER A 374 -8.79 5.08 9.87
CA SER A 374 -9.19 6.15 8.95
C SER A 374 -8.45 6.10 7.60
N LYS A 375 -7.29 5.43 7.51
CA LYS A 375 -6.55 5.17 6.28
C LYS A 375 -7.18 4.05 5.42
N GLY A 376 -8.16 3.30 5.93
CA GLY A 376 -8.96 2.30 5.20
C GLY A 376 -9.94 2.96 4.22
N THR A 377 -9.42 3.53 3.13
CA THR A 377 -10.17 4.36 2.16
C THR A 377 -10.72 3.58 0.98
N ASN A 378 -10.69 2.26 1.01
CA ASN A 378 -11.30 1.38 0.02
C ASN A 378 -11.95 0.16 0.68
N VAL A 379 -12.83 -0.50 -0.06
CA VAL A 379 -13.63 -1.65 0.39
C VAL A 379 -12.75 -2.80 0.88
N GLY A 380 -11.65 -3.12 0.16
CA GLY A 380 -10.75 -4.21 0.52
C GLY A 380 -10.03 -3.98 1.85
N ALA A 381 -9.64 -2.73 2.16
CA ALA A 381 -9.02 -2.38 3.43
C ALA A 381 -10.00 -2.61 4.60
N THR A 382 -11.22 -2.10 4.49
CA THR A 382 -12.25 -2.26 5.54
C THR A 382 -12.66 -3.72 5.73
N ALA A 383 -12.81 -4.48 4.64
CA ALA A 383 -13.10 -5.91 4.72
C ALA A 383 -11.97 -6.67 5.45
N ALA A 384 -10.71 -6.40 5.11
CA ALA A 384 -9.55 -7.01 5.77
C ALA A 384 -9.46 -6.62 7.26
N ALA A 385 -9.75 -5.36 7.60
CA ALA A 385 -9.78 -4.91 8.99
C ALA A 385 -10.86 -5.66 9.78
N LEU A 386 -12.10 -5.74 9.28
CA LEU A 386 -13.20 -6.46 9.94
C LEU A 386 -12.89 -7.94 10.18
N LEU A 387 -12.34 -8.62 9.17
CA LEU A 387 -11.96 -10.04 9.28
C LEU A 387 -10.83 -10.28 10.29
N GLY A 388 -10.09 -9.24 10.65
CA GLY A 388 -9.02 -9.31 11.66
C GLY A 388 -9.51 -9.34 13.11
N PHE A 389 -10.79 -9.03 13.39
CA PHE A 389 -11.34 -9.02 14.75
C PHE A 389 -11.95 -10.36 15.13
N THR A 390 -11.64 -10.82 16.33
CA THR A 390 -12.21 -12.02 16.95
C THR A 390 -13.40 -11.72 17.89
N VAL A 391 -13.68 -10.43 18.11
CA VAL A 391 -14.80 -9.92 18.92
C VAL A 391 -15.81 -9.24 18.00
N PRO A 392 -17.08 -9.11 18.41
CA PRO A 392 -18.06 -8.35 17.62
C PRO A 392 -17.65 -6.91 17.43
N VAL A 393 -17.92 -6.35 16.24
CA VAL A 393 -17.51 -5.00 15.84
C VAL A 393 -18.75 -4.15 15.56
N VAL A 394 -18.75 -2.90 16.03
CA VAL A 394 -19.58 -1.84 15.47
C VAL A 394 -18.70 -1.02 14.52
N LEU A 395 -19.03 -1.05 13.23
CA LEU A 395 -18.27 -0.39 12.18
C LEU A 395 -18.82 1.02 11.93
N ILE A 396 -17.92 2.02 11.83
CA ILE A 396 -18.25 3.35 11.27
C ILE A 396 -17.67 3.39 9.85
N ALA A 397 -18.55 3.52 8.83
CA ALA A 397 -18.16 3.50 7.42
C ALA A 397 -18.88 4.55 6.58
N GLY A 398 -18.28 4.95 5.44
CA GLY A 398 -18.82 5.92 4.50
C GLY A 398 -17.88 7.11 4.24
N GLY A 399 -18.32 8.01 3.37
CA GLY A 399 -17.54 9.10 2.83
C GLY A 399 -17.66 9.18 1.31
N ASP A 400 -16.61 9.59 0.59
CA ASP A 400 -16.54 9.57 -0.87
C ASP A 400 -16.05 8.20 -1.38
N GLY A 401 -16.94 7.43 -1.98
CA GLY A 401 -16.67 6.08 -2.47
C GLY A 401 -15.91 6.00 -3.79
N LYS A 402 -15.69 7.10 -4.48
CA LYS A 402 -14.94 7.15 -5.76
C LYS A 402 -15.45 6.15 -6.81
N GLY A 403 -16.75 5.84 -6.81
CA GLY A 403 -17.39 4.92 -7.75
C GLY A 403 -17.05 3.45 -7.57
N GLN A 404 -16.45 3.03 -6.44
CA GLN A 404 -16.13 1.63 -6.20
C GLN A 404 -17.39 0.80 -5.85
N ASP A 405 -17.32 -0.51 -6.10
CA ASP A 405 -18.34 -1.48 -5.71
C ASP A 405 -18.21 -1.82 -4.22
N PHE A 406 -19.29 -1.60 -3.44
CA PHE A 406 -19.36 -1.93 -2.03
C PHE A 406 -19.84 -3.36 -1.74
N SER A 407 -20.25 -4.13 -2.75
CA SER A 407 -20.80 -5.48 -2.56
C SER A 407 -19.91 -6.43 -1.75
N PRO A 408 -18.56 -6.38 -1.83
CA PRO A 408 -17.69 -7.25 -1.04
C PRO A 408 -17.80 -7.00 0.48
N LEU A 409 -18.27 -5.83 0.93
CA LEU A 409 -18.50 -5.57 2.36
C LEU A 409 -19.59 -6.45 2.93
N LYS A 410 -20.54 -6.93 2.11
CA LYS A 410 -21.68 -7.74 2.57
C LYS A 410 -21.26 -8.98 3.34
N ASP A 411 -20.23 -9.65 2.87
CA ASP A 411 -19.69 -10.83 3.57
C ASP A 411 -18.85 -10.44 4.79
N ALA A 412 -18.11 -9.37 4.72
CA ALA A 412 -17.24 -8.91 5.80
C ALA A 412 -18.05 -8.43 7.03
N VAL A 413 -19.22 -7.83 6.84
CA VAL A 413 -20.07 -7.33 7.95
C VAL A 413 -20.96 -8.39 8.60
N LYS A 414 -20.97 -9.65 8.14
CA LYS A 414 -21.80 -10.72 8.73
C LYS A 414 -21.57 -10.92 10.22
N ASN A 415 -20.35 -10.67 10.70
CA ASN A 415 -19.99 -10.76 12.12
C ASN A 415 -19.99 -9.39 12.81
N ALA A 416 -20.34 -8.31 12.10
CA ALA A 416 -20.50 -7.01 12.70
C ALA A 416 -21.82 -6.95 13.48
N ARG A 417 -21.80 -6.28 14.65
CA ARG A 417 -23.01 -6.03 15.43
C ARG A 417 -23.92 -5.01 14.75
N ALA A 418 -23.33 -3.96 14.19
CA ALA A 418 -24.01 -2.92 13.44
C ALA A 418 -23.00 -2.15 12.56
N VAL A 419 -23.53 -1.42 11.58
CA VAL A 419 -22.77 -0.41 10.81
C VAL A 419 -23.42 0.95 11.05
N VAL A 420 -22.60 1.96 11.37
CA VAL A 420 -23.00 3.35 11.41
C VAL A 420 -22.47 4.02 10.13
N GLN A 421 -23.37 4.36 9.22
CA GLN A 421 -22.99 4.99 7.96
C GLN A 421 -22.92 6.52 8.10
N ILE A 422 -21.91 7.12 7.44
CA ILE A 422 -21.67 8.57 7.37
C ILE A 422 -21.36 9.01 5.93
N GLY A 423 -21.45 10.29 5.67
CA GLY A 423 -20.97 10.93 4.44
C GLY A 423 -21.81 10.63 3.20
N ARG A 424 -21.31 11.13 2.06
CA ARG A 424 -22.05 11.20 0.79
C ARG A 424 -22.51 9.84 0.28
N ASP A 425 -21.63 8.85 0.27
CA ASP A 425 -21.91 7.51 -0.28
C ASP A 425 -22.24 6.48 0.80
N GLY A 426 -22.49 6.92 2.06
CA GLY A 426 -23.02 6.08 3.13
C GLY A 426 -24.28 5.31 2.73
N PRO A 427 -25.29 5.90 2.04
CA PRO A 427 -26.45 5.19 1.53
C PRO A 427 -26.12 4.05 0.55
N LEU A 428 -25.05 4.17 -0.24
CA LEU A 428 -24.58 3.09 -1.12
C LEU A 428 -23.98 1.93 -0.33
N VAL A 429 -23.24 2.23 0.74
CA VAL A 429 -22.77 1.19 1.69
C VAL A 429 -23.96 0.47 2.30
N GLU A 430 -24.99 1.18 2.82
CA GLU A 430 -26.20 0.59 3.38
C GLU A 430 -26.91 -0.32 2.37
N GLN A 431 -27.07 0.15 1.13
CA GLN A 431 -27.70 -0.65 0.06
C GLN A 431 -26.90 -1.95 -0.22
N ALA A 432 -25.58 -1.86 -0.31
CA ALA A 432 -24.72 -2.99 -0.62
C ALA A 432 -24.74 -4.08 0.45
N ILE A 433 -24.80 -3.69 1.74
CA ILE A 433 -24.81 -4.64 2.87
C ILE A 433 -26.21 -4.98 3.38
N SER A 434 -27.24 -4.55 2.65
CA SER A 434 -28.64 -4.79 3.05
C SER A 434 -28.91 -6.25 3.38
N GLY A 435 -29.55 -6.48 4.54
CA GLY A 435 -29.88 -7.82 5.07
C GLY A 435 -28.71 -8.58 5.72
N ALA A 436 -27.47 -8.04 5.72
CA ALA A 436 -26.33 -8.70 6.35
C ALA A 436 -26.15 -8.29 7.82
N CYS A 437 -26.35 -7.00 8.15
CA CYS A 437 -26.35 -6.52 9.52
C CYS A 437 -27.20 -5.24 9.66
N PRO A 438 -27.56 -4.81 10.90
CA PRO A 438 -28.26 -3.55 11.14
C PRO A 438 -27.41 -2.34 10.69
N VAL A 439 -28.05 -1.37 10.02
CA VAL A 439 -27.40 -0.12 9.57
C VAL A 439 -28.11 1.08 10.21
N HIS A 440 -27.33 2.03 10.68
CA HIS A 440 -27.78 3.27 11.28
C HIS A 440 -27.07 4.45 10.61
N ARG A 441 -27.78 5.58 10.48
CA ARG A 441 -27.22 6.79 9.87
C ARG A 441 -26.78 7.78 10.94
N ALA A 442 -25.65 8.45 10.69
CA ALA A 442 -25.18 9.61 11.44
C ALA A 442 -24.80 10.74 10.49
N GLU A 443 -24.98 11.97 10.93
CA GLU A 443 -24.71 13.17 10.12
C GLU A 443 -23.34 13.79 10.42
N SER A 444 -22.74 13.43 11.56
CA SER A 444 -21.38 13.85 11.95
C SER A 444 -20.59 12.68 12.55
N MET A 445 -19.28 12.87 12.70
CA MET A 445 -18.42 11.87 13.34
C MET A 445 -18.74 11.75 14.83
N GLU A 446 -19.06 12.84 15.50
CA GLU A 446 -19.43 12.86 16.91
C GLU A 446 -20.72 12.07 17.15
N GLU A 447 -21.72 12.25 16.28
CA GLU A 447 -22.94 11.47 16.32
C GLU A 447 -22.66 9.98 16.05
N ALA A 448 -21.81 9.68 15.05
CA ALA A 448 -21.45 8.31 14.70
C ALA A 448 -20.76 7.59 15.86
N VAL A 449 -19.82 8.24 16.55
CA VAL A 449 -19.12 7.70 17.72
C VAL A 449 -20.10 7.45 18.88
N ASN A 450 -20.99 8.41 19.18
CA ASN A 450 -22.00 8.26 20.22
C ASN A 450 -22.99 7.13 19.90
N LEU A 451 -23.39 7.00 18.64
CA LEU A 451 -24.31 5.95 18.21
C LEU A 451 -23.62 4.57 18.26
N ALA A 452 -22.38 4.48 17.76
CA ALA A 452 -21.59 3.25 17.82
C ALA A 452 -21.35 2.80 19.27
N PHE A 453 -21.10 3.73 20.20
CA PHE A 453 -20.99 3.42 21.62
C PHE A 453 -22.26 2.83 22.18
N ARG A 454 -23.43 3.40 21.84
CA ARG A 454 -24.75 2.87 22.31
C ARG A 454 -25.08 1.51 21.72
N LEU A 455 -24.69 1.23 20.50
CA LEU A 455 -24.93 -0.03 19.79
C LEU A 455 -23.97 -1.15 20.23
N SER A 456 -22.80 -0.81 20.78
CA SER A 456 -21.80 -1.76 21.24
C SER A 456 -22.04 -2.20 22.69
N HIS A 457 -21.54 -3.38 23.05
CA HIS A 457 -21.57 -3.93 24.41
C HIS A 457 -20.15 -4.01 24.99
N PRO A 458 -19.99 -4.10 26.32
CA PRO A 458 -18.66 -4.40 26.90
C PRO A 458 -18.05 -5.65 26.29
N GLY A 459 -16.78 -5.57 25.88
CA GLY A 459 -16.07 -6.61 25.15
C GLY A 459 -16.08 -6.43 23.62
N ASP A 460 -16.94 -5.57 23.07
CA ASP A 460 -16.97 -5.28 21.63
C ASP A 460 -15.87 -4.29 21.22
N ALA A 461 -15.54 -4.29 19.94
CA ALA A 461 -14.74 -3.25 19.29
C ALA A 461 -15.65 -2.22 18.58
N VAL A 462 -15.25 -0.95 18.61
CA VAL A 462 -15.78 0.11 17.74
C VAL A 462 -14.67 0.48 16.76
N LEU A 463 -14.93 0.30 15.48
CA LEU A 463 -13.93 0.47 14.41
C LEU A 463 -14.35 1.59 13.46
N LEU A 464 -13.54 2.64 13.37
CA LEU A 464 -13.57 3.55 12.23
C LEU A 464 -12.77 2.93 11.09
N SER A 465 -13.42 2.35 10.09
CA SER A 465 -12.77 1.88 8.84
C SER A 465 -13.71 2.19 7.66
N PRO A 466 -13.54 3.38 7.06
CA PRO A 466 -14.59 4.03 6.30
C PRO A 466 -14.91 3.43 4.94
N ALA A 467 -14.05 2.60 4.35
CA ALA A 467 -14.14 2.11 2.97
C ALA A 467 -14.16 3.22 1.90
N CYS A 468 -14.12 4.48 2.30
CA CYS A 468 -14.31 5.66 1.47
C CYS A 468 -13.22 6.71 1.72
N ALA A 469 -12.93 7.55 0.72
CA ALA A 469 -12.15 8.78 0.94
C ALA A 469 -12.90 9.74 1.87
N SER A 470 -12.19 10.74 2.38
CA SER A 470 -12.70 11.65 3.42
C SER A 470 -13.11 13.04 2.91
N TRP A 471 -12.94 13.30 1.60
CA TRP A 471 -12.98 14.64 1.02
C TRP A 471 -14.36 15.32 1.04
N ASP A 472 -15.41 14.55 1.26
CA ASP A 472 -16.80 15.04 1.37
C ASP A 472 -17.11 15.68 2.73
N MET A 473 -16.46 15.24 3.80
CA MET A 473 -16.72 15.71 5.17
C MET A 473 -15.47 16.27 5.87
N PHE A 474 -14.25 15.89 5.44
CA PHE A 474 -13.00 16.22 6.13
C PHE A 474 -11.92 16.67 5.13
N ARG A 475 -10.92 17.41 5.62
CA ARG A 475 -9.79 17.90 4.79
C ARG A 475 -8.96 16.73 4.21
N ASN A 476 -8.79 15.66 4.97
CA ASN A 476 -8.09 14.44 4.59
C ASN A 476 -8.39 13.34 5.62
N TYR A 477 -7.84 12.13 5.41
CA TYR A 477 -8.04 11.00 6.32
C TYR A 477 -7.48 11.23 7.73
N ALA A 478 -6.38 11.98 7.87
CA ALA A 478 -5.81 12.30 9.18
C ALA A 478 -6.75 13.23 9.98
N HIS A 479 -7.31 14.25 9.34
CA HIS A 479 -8.32 15.11 9.97
C HIS A 479 -9.57 14.32 10.39
N ARG A 480 -10.03 13.35 9.57
CA ARG A 480 -11.12 12.43 9.95
C ARG A 480 -10.77 11.64 11.22
N ALA A 481 -9.54 11.14 11.30
CA ALA A 481 -9.05 10.44 12.47
C ALA A 481 -8.98 11.34 13.72
N GLU A 482 -8.47 12.57 13.58
CA GLU A 482 -8.42 13.56 14.66
C GLU A 482 -9.81 13.82 15.26
N VAL A 483 -10.83 14.01 14.41
CA VAL A 483 -12.22 14.23 14.84
C VAL A 483 -12.77 13.00 15.53
N PHE A 484 -12.52 11.79 15.00
CA PHE A 484 -12.91 10.54 15.62
C PHE A 484 -12.28 10.38 17.02
N ILE A 485 -10.96 10.57 17.13
CA ILE A 485 -10.23 10.46 18.40
C ILE A 485 -10.75 11.47 19.41
N ALA A 486 -11.02 12.70 18.98
CA ALA A 486 -11.59 13.74 19.85
C ALA A 486 -12.97 13.36 20.38
N ALA A 487 -13.85 12.82 19.51
CA ALA A 487 -15.17 12.34 19.89
C ALA A 487 -15.11 11.17 20.89
N VAL A 488 -14.17 10.22 20.69
CA VAL A 488 -13.94 9.11 21.64
C VAL A 488 -13.49 9.63 23.02
N LYS A 489 -12.57 10.59 23.05
CA LYS A 489 -12.12 11.22 24.32
C LYS A 489 -13.24 11.94 25.05
N GLN A 490 -14.21 12.51 24.35
CA GLN A 490 -15.37 13.14 24.99
C GLN A 490 -16.27 12.11 25.70
N LEU A 491 -16.37 10.87 25.17
CA LEU A 491 -17.08 9.78 25.89
C LEU A 491 -16.41 9.40 27.20
N GLU A 492 -15.06 9.45 27.28
CA GLU A 492 -14.31 9.18 28.52
C GLU A 492 -14.60 10.23 29.60
N VAL A 493 -14.68 11.53 29.21
CA VAL A 493 -14.86 12.66 30.13
C VAL A 493 -16.33 12.82 30.52
N GLY A 494 -17.26 12.51 29.62
CA GLY A 494 -18.70 12.69 29.83
C GLY A 494 -19.33 11.73 30.83
N GLY A 495 -18.58 10.82 31.43
CA GLY A 495 -18.97 9.81 32.43
C GLY A 495 -20.39 9.31 32.17
N VAL A 496 -20.55 8.10 31.67
CA VAL A 496 -21.86 7.47 31.40
C VAL A 496 -22.85 7.80 32.48
N SER A 497 -23.75 8.79 32.25
CA SER A 497 -24.95 9.05 33.05
C SER A 497 -26.14 8.25 32.47
#